data_9e2fa9c8ef0fcaab04898b5d18982ac0
#
_entry.id   9e2fa9c8ef0fcaab04898b5d18982ac0
#
_cell.length_a   1.000
_cell.length_b   1.000
_cell.length_c   1.000
_cell.angle_alpha   90.00
_cell.angle_beta   90.00
_cell.angle_gamma   90.00
#
_symmetry.space_group_name_H-M   'P 1'
#
loop_
_entity.id
_entity.type
_entity.pdbx_description
1 polymer ?
#
loop_
_entity_poly.entity_id
_entity_poly.type
_entity_poly.pdbx_seq_one_letter_code
_entity_poly.pdbx_strand_id
1 'polypeptide(L)'
;MQQNSRQLSDTRSSEGVLLRIANSSRAIALTVTALFLPAGIVSAQPTPTLNATPVAEAQAIVPRPPQIAASSYILLDARTGKVIVEENADVQLPPASLTKIMTAYIAEVEIDNGNMSLDDEVHISEKAWATQGSKMFVDVNSKVRVEDILRGIIIQSGNDASVAMAEHLAGSEEAFADMMNQHAARLGMTNTHFMN
;
A
#
# COMPACT_ATOMS: atom_id res chain seq x y z
N MET A 1 35.94 0.09 52.95
CA MET A 1 37.21 0.07 52.20
C MET A 1 36.89 0.23 50.73
N GLN A 2 37.27 1.41 50.20
CA GLN A 2 37.65 1.83 48.88
C GLN A 2 36.76 1.38 47.69
N GLN A 3 35.96 2.30 47.12
CA GLN A 3 36.29 3.27 46.03
C GLN A 3 36.95 2.63 44.80
N ASN A 4 36.25 2.61 43.66
CA ASN A 4 36.78 3.26 42.49
C ASN A 4 35.70 3.62 41.48
N SER A 5 35.53 4.90 41.32
CA SER A 5 34.86 5.63 40.28
C SER A 5 35.64 5.50 38.96
N ARG A 6 34.94 5.32 37.81
CA ARG A 6 35.34 5.89 36.51
C ARG A 6 34.12 6.27 35.71
N GLN A 7 33.84 7.56 35.71
CA GLN A 7 33.14 8.25 34.63
C GLN A 7 34.01 8.19 33.38
N LEU A 8 33.34 7.93 32.26
CA LEU A 8 33.79 8.42 30.98
C LEU A 8 32.55 8.85 30.17
N SER A 9 32.41 10.16 30.13
CA SER A 9 31.58 10.91 29.21
C SER A 9 32.02 10.64 27.78
N ASP A 10 31.07 10.32 26.90
CA ASP A 10 31.25 10.57 25.48
C ASP A 10 29.96 11.13 24.87
N THR A 11 29.94 12.44 24.85
CA THR A 11 28.99 13.25 24.09
C THR A 11 29.43 13.19 22.61
N ARG A 12 28.68 12.49 21.76
CA ARG A 12 28.71 12.69 20.32
C ARG A 12 27.46 13.39 19.84
N SER A 13 27.63 14.67 19.69
CA SER A 13 26.83 15.61 18.92
C SER A 13 26.58 15.06 17.51
N SER A 14 25.34 14.81 17.17
CA SER A 14 24.93 14.58 15.80
C SER A 14 24.63 15.93 15.14
N GLU A 15 25.65 16.51 14.53
CA GLU A 15 25.49 17.66 13.65
C GLU A 15 24.73 17.25 12.37
N GLY A 16 23.60 17.89 12.19
CA GLY A 16 22.76 17.72 11.00
C GLY A 16 23.47 18.26 9.75
N VAL A 17 23.56 17.42 8.74
CA VAL A 17 23.98 17.81 7.39
C VAL A 17 22.79 18.45 6.69
N LEU A 18 22.71 19.77 6.76
CA LEU A 18 21.83 20.59 5.92
C LEU A 18 22.45 20.72 4.53
N LEU A 19 21.95 19.97 3.56
CA LEU A 19 22.30 20.12 2.15
C LEU A 19 21.66 21.41 1.61
N ARG A 20 22.44 22.49 1.53
CA ARG A 20 22.07 23.72 0.83
C ARG A 20 22.28 23.51 -0.67
N ILE A 21 21.19 23.39 -1.42
CA ILE A 21 21.22 23.51 -2.88
C ILE A 21 21.29 25.00 -3.20
N ALA A 22 22.47 25.47 -3.56
CA ALA A 22 22.66 26.82 -4.06
C ALA A 22 22.25 26.89 -5.53
N ASN A 23 21.20 27.66 -5.76
CA ASN A 23 20.70 28.03 -7.09
C ASN A 23 21.64 29.12 -7.67
N SER A 24 22.55 28.75 -8.57
CA SER A 24 23.34 29.71 -9.31
C SER A 24 22.79 29.88 -10.73
N SER A 25 21.88 30.81 -10.88
CA SER A 25 21.46 31.32 -12.19
C SER A 25 22.63 32.18 -12.77
N ARG A 26 23.40 31.64 -13.70
CA ARG A 26 24.29 32.42 -14.54
C ARG A 26 23.54 32.78 -15.84
N ALA A 27 23.14 34.02 -15.90
CA ALA A 27 22.68 34.64 -17.14
C ALA A 27 23.91 34.83 -18.09
N ILE A 28 23.91 34.12 -19.18
CA ILE A 28 24.85 34.34 -20.29
C ILE A 28 24.16 35.29 -21.26
N ALA A 29 24.59 36.54 -21.28
CA ALA A 29 24.20 37.50 -22.28
C ALA A 29 24.95 37.19 -23.58
N LEU A 30 24.27 36.69 -24.59
CA LEU A 30 24.81 36.54 -25.95
C LEU A 30 24.52 37.81 -26.72
N THR A 31 25.56 38.61 -26.94
CA THR A 31 25.56 39.76 -27.87
C THR A 31 25.61 39.23 -29.30
N VAL A 32 24.49 39.33 -30.02
CA VAL A 32 24.43 38.99 -31.43
C VAL A 32 24.74 40.27 -32.24
N THR A 33 25.92 40.28 -32.87
CA THR A 33 26.33 41.31 -33.79
C THR A 33 25.67 40.97 -35.16
N ALA A 34 24.71 41.78 -35.58
CA ALA A 34 24.05 41.62 -36.88
C ALA A 34 24.96 42.13 -38.00
N LEU A 35 25.45 41.23 -38.82
CA LEU A 35 26.13 41.56 -40.10
C LEU A 35 25.08 41.68 -41.16
N PHE A 36 24.84 42.91 -41.68
CA PHE A 36 23.96 43.14 -42.82
C PHE A 36 24.68 42.75 -44.09
N LEU A 37 24.18 41.71 -44.80
CA LEU A 37 24.53 41.42 -46.20
C LEU A 37 23.30 41.76 -47.09
N PRO A 38 23.53 42.31 -48.27
CA PRO A 38 22.43 42.74 -49.15
C PRO A 38 21.66 41.54 -49.71
N ALA A 39 20.34 41.65 -49.67
CA ALA A 39 19.41 40.62 -50.13
C ALA A 39 19.47 40.49 -51.65
N GLY A 40 19.98 39.34 -52.10
CA GLY A 40 19.71 38.85 -53.45
C GLY A 40 18.29 38.27 -53.49
N ILE A 41 17.46 38.79 -54.40
CA ILE A 41 16.11 38.30 -54.66
C ILE A 41 16.23 36.91 -55.32
N VAL A 42 16.11 35.84 -54.50
CA VAL A 42 15.94 34.48 -55.00
C VAL A 42 14.44 34.25 -55.18
N SER A 43 14.04 34.13 -56.47
CA SER A 43 12.68 33.77 -56.82
C SER A 43 12.40 32.36 -56.33
N ALA A 44 11.61 32.24 -55.28
CA ALA A 44 11.20 30.95 -54.74
C ALA A 44 10.16 30.32 -55.70
N GLN A 45 10.52 29.21 -56.31
CA GLN A 45 9.55 28.35 -57.00
C GLN A 45 8.65 27.67 -55.96
N PRO A 46 7.34 27.59 -56.22
CA PRO A 46 6.46 26.88 -55.30
C PRO A 46 6.81 25.38 -55.32
N THR A 47 7.28 24.88 -54.19
CA THR A 47 7.43 23.44 -53.95
C THR A 47 6.05 22.78 -54.00
N PRO A 48 5.90 21.64 -54.71
CA PRO A 48 4.63 20.93 -54.70
C PRO A 48 4.37 20.42 -53.27
N THR A 49 3.31 20.93 -52.67
CA THR A 49 2.79 20.42 -51.40
C THR A 49 2.30 19.00 -51.65
N LEU A 50 3.08 18.01 -51.22
CA LEU A 50 2.57 16.65 -51.07
C LEU A 50 1.49 16.69 -50.01
N ASN A 51 0.23 16.67 -50.45
CA ASN A 51 -0.89 16.39 -49.54
C ASN A 51 -0.65 14.99 -48.94
N ALA A 52 -0.03 14.95 -47.75
CA ALA A 52 -0.01 13.74 -46.97
C ALA A 52 -1.46 13.45 -46.58
N THR A 53 -2.05 12.47 -47.26
CA THR A 53 -3.31 11.89 -46.83
C THR A 53 -3.14 11.50 -45.35
N PRO A 54 -3.99 11.99 -44.41
CA PRO A 54 -3.88 11.55 -43.04
C PRO A 54 -4.01 10.03 -43.05
N VAL A 55 -2.93 9.34 -42.69
CA VAL A 55 -3.00 7.91 -42.35
C VAL A 55 -3.94 7.83 -41.20
N ALA A 56 -5.15 7.34 -41.43
CA ALA A 56 -6.09 7.05 -40.36
C ALA A 56 -5.35 6.10 -39.43
N GLU A 57 -4.99 6.59 -38.23
CA GLU A 57 -4.51 5.73 -37.16
C GLU A 57 -5.55 4.63 -36.99
N ALA A 58 -5.15 3.41 -37.29
CA ALA A 58 -5.98 2.24 -37.07
C ALA A 58 -6.29 2.24 -35.57
N GLN A 59 -7.50 2.67 -35.20
CA GLN A 59 -7.97 2.58 -33.82
C GLN A 59 -7.87 1.12 -33.43
N ALA A 60 -6.95 0.82 -32.54
CA ALA A 60 -6.83 -0.49 -31.95
C ALA A 60 -8.21 -0.83 -31.34
N ILE A 61 -8.87 -1.84 -31.92
CA ILE A 61 -10.13 -2.33 -31.40
C ILE A 61 -9.80 -2.96 -30.05
N VAL A 62 -9.93 -2.18 -28.97
CA VAL A 62 -9.81 -2.69 -27.60
C VAL A 62 -11.08 -3.51 -27.34
N PRO A 63 -10.97 -4.82 -27.12
CA PRO A 63 -12.12 -5.65 -26.79
C PRO A 63 -12.81 -5.13 -25.53
N ARG A 64 -14.14 -5.25 -25.49
CA ARG A 64 -14.85 -4.96 -24.25
C ARG A 64 -14.39 -5.92 -23.14
N PRO A 65 -14.28 -5.45 -21.88
CA PRO A 65 -14.01 -6.32 -20.75
C PRO A 65 -15.03 -7.46 -20.68
N PRO A 66 -14.64 -8.65 -20.25
CA PRO A 66 -15.60 -9.74 -20.00
C PRO A 66 -16.60 -9.32 -18.94
N GLN A 67 -17.85 -9.73 -19.12
CA GLN A 67 -18.84 -9.55 -18.07
C GLN A 67 -18.59 -10.58 -16.95
N ILE A 68 -18.51 -10.10 -15.72
CA ILE A 68 -18.37 -10.93 -14.53
C ILE A 68 -19.63 -10.81 -13.68
N ALA A 69 -20.01 -11.90 -12.99
CA ALA A 69 -21.16 -11.92 -12.10
C ALA A 69 -20.78 -11.33 -10.73
N ALA A 70 -20.46 -10.03 -10.72
CA ALA A 70 -20.13 -9.27 -9.51
C ALA A 70 -20.92 -7.97 -9.49
N SER A 71 -21.34 -7.52 -8.31
CA SER A 71 -22.05 -6.24 -8.12
C SER A 71 -21.11 -5.04 -8.11
N SER A 72 -19.83 -5.27 -7.83
CA SER A 72 -18.77 -4.25 -7.82
C SER A 72 -17.44 -4.91 -8.15
N TYR A 73 -16.63 -4.23 -8.94
CA TYR A 73 -15.26 -4.65 -9.23
C TYR A 73 -14.41 -3.48 -9.71
N ILE A 74 -13.10 -3.63 -9.56
CA ILE A 74 -12.09 -2.74 -10.11
C ILE A 74 -10.88 -3.56 -10.54
N LEU A 75 -10.32 -3.26 -11.71
CA LEU A 75 -9.06 -3.81 -12.21
C LEU A 75 -8.08 -2.67 -12.45
N LEU A 76 -6.93 -2.76 -11.82
CA LEU A 76 -5.86 -1.77 -11.88
C LEU A 76 -4.61 -2.37 -12.53
N ASP A 77 -3.90 -1.54 -13.28
CA ASP A 77 -2.49 -1.81 -13.60
C ASP A 77 -1.65 -1.59 -12.32
N ALA A 78 -1.07 -2.66 -11.79
CA ALA A 78 -0.36 -2.61 -10.50
C ALA A 78 0.88 -1.70 -10.51
N ARG A 79 1.48 -1.45 -11.69
CA ARG A 79 2.68 -0.62 -11.82
C ARG A 79 2.36 0.87 -11.91
N THR A 80 1.25 1.23 -12.54
CA THR A 80 0.89 2.62 -12.83
C THR A 80 -0.25 3.15 -11.98
N GLY A 81 -1.01 2.26 -11.31
CA GLY A 81 -2.26 2.59 -10.61
C GLY A 81 -3.42 2.94 -11.54
N LYS A 82 -3.23 2.82 -12.87
CA LYS A 82 -4.27 3.17 -13.84
C LYS A 82 -5.43 2.17 -13.78
N VAL A 83 -6.65 2.70 -13.63
CA VAL A 83 -7.86 1.90 -13.75
C VAL A 83 -8.01 1.41 -15.19
N ILE A 84 -8.14 0.09 -15.37
CA ILE A 84 -8.37 -0.56 -16.67
C ILE A 84 -9.87 -0.71 -16.90
N VAL A 85 -10.59 -1.17 -15.89
CA VAL A 85 -12.03 -1.31 -15.88
C VAL A 85 -12.56 -1.29 -14.46
N GLU A 86 -13.73 -0.70 -14.26
CA GLU A 86 -14.41 -0.66 -12.97
C GLU A 86 -15.94 -0.67 -13.15
N GLU A 87 -16.63 -1.14 -12.15
CA GLU A 87 -18.06 -0.99 -11.98
C GLU A 87 -18.40 -0.89 -10.50
N ASN A 88 -19.13 0.15 -10.12
CA ASN A 88 -19.54 0.42 -8.74
C ASN A 88 -18.38 0.34 -7.74
N ALA A 89 -17.16 0.74 -8.12
CA ALA A 89 -15.95 0.55 -7.35
C ALA A 89 -15.96 1.25 -5.98
N ASP A 90 -16.71 2.37 -5.88
CA ASP A 90 -16.83 3.17 -4.66
C ASP A 90 -18.07 2.83 -3.82
N VAL A 91 -18.87 1.84 -4.23
CA VAL A 91 -20.02 1.40 -3.43
C VAL A 91 -19.54 0.62 -2.23
N GLN A 92 -19.94 1.06 -1.03
CA GLN A 92 -19.63 0.36 0.21
C GLN A 92 -20.39 -0.96 0.29
N LEU A 93 -19.64 -2.05 0.35
CA LEU A 93 -20.16 -3.41 0.47
C LEU A 93 -19.48 -4.14 1.63
N PRO A 94 -20.17 -5.06 2.33
CA PRO A 94 -19.51 -5.91 3.31
C PRO A 94 -18.42 -6.74 2.63
N PRO A 95 -17.14 -6.62 3.07
CA PRO A 95 -16.03 -7.31 2.41
C PRO A 95 -15.96 -8.80 2.74
N ALA A 96 -16.81 -9.28 3.65
CA ALA A 96 -16.79 -10.66 4.16
C ALA A 96 -15.38 -11.06 4.62
N SER A 97 -14.88 -12.24 4.22
CA SER A 97 -13.56 -12.72 4.64
C SER A 97 -12.37 -11.91 4.12
N LEU A 98 -12.55 -10.95 3.21
CA LEU A 98 -11.48 -9.99 2.87
C LEU A 98 -11.04 -9.15 4.07
N THR A 99 -11.89 -9.00 5.09
CA THR A 99 -11.54 -8.40 6.40
C THR A 99 -10.28 -9.03 7.00
N LYS A 100 -10.06 -10.34 6.82
CA LYS A 100 -8.92 -11.08 7.36
C LYS A 100 -7.57 -10.68 6.75
N ILE A 101 -7.57 -9.99 5.61
CA ILE A 101 -6.36 -9.38 5.05
C ILE A 101 -5.82 -8.34 6.03
N MET A 102 -6.69 -7.51 6.62
CA MET A 102 -6.28 -6.55 7.64
C MET A 102 -5.81 -7.24 8.92
N THR A 103 -6.46 -8.33 9.33
CA THR A 103 -6.02 -9.12 10.50
C THR A 103 -4.61 -9.66 10.30
N ALA A 104 -4.33 -10.29 9.17
CA ALA A 104 -3.00 -10.82 8.84
C ALA A 104 -1.97 -9.69 8.72
N TYR A 105 -2.31 -8.58 8.05
CA TYR A 105 -1.44 -7.42 7.91
C TYR A 105 -1.01 -6.84 9.27
N ILE A 106 -1.94 -6.68 10.22
CA ILE A 106 -1.61 -6.17 11.55
C ILE A 106 -0.69 -7.15 12.28
N ALA A 107 -0.98 -8.45 12.22
CA ALA A 107 -0.12 -9.46 12.83
C ALA A 107 1.31 -9.42 12.26
N GLU A 108 1.47 -9.28 10.94
CA GLU A 108 2.77 -9.12 10.29
C GLU A 108 3.49 -7.84 10.75
N VAL A 109 2.76 -6.72 10.85
CA VAL A 109 3.33 -5.46 11.37
C VAL A 109 3.84 -5.62 12.81
N GLU A 110 3.10 -6.32 13.67
CA GLU A 110 3.54 -6.57 15.06
C GLU A 110 4.74 -7.51 15.14
N ILE A 111 4.86 -8.47 14.22
CA ILE A 111 6.04 -9.33 14.08
C ILE A 111 7.24 -8.52 13.60
N ASP A 112 7.09 -7.70 12.57
CA ASP A 112 8.16 -6.85 12.03
C ASP A 112 8.68 -5.83 13.05
N ASN A 113 7.78 -5.33 13.92
CA ASN A 113 8.12 -4.43 15.02
C ASN A 113 8.78 -5.15 16.21
N GLY A 114 8.80 -6.48 16.23
CA GLY A 114 9.34 -7.30 17.30
C GLY A 114 8.43 -7.39 18.55
N ASN A 115 7.17 -7.00 18.41
CA ASN A 115 6.17 -7.09 19.50
C ASN A 115 5.56 -8.48 19.63
N MET A 116 5.67 -9.29 18.57
CA MET A 116 5.18 -10.67 18.50
C MET A 116 6.15 -11.52 17.69
N SER A 117 6.21 -12.82 17.99
CA SER A 117 7.01 -13.81 17.25
C SER A 117 6.09 -14.88 16.65
N LEU A 118 6.53 -15.50 15.55
CA LEU A 118 5.84 -16.64 14.95
C LEU A 118 5.75 -17.85 15.92
N ASP A 119 6.67 -17.96 16.87
CA ASP A 119 6.72 -19.03 17.85
C ASP A 119 5.92 -18.71 19.15
N ASP A 120 5.39 -17.49 19.31
CA ASP A 120 4.56 -17.13 20.45
C ASP A 120 3.28 -17.97 20.47
N GLU A 121 2.77 -18.25 21.65
CA GLU A 121 1.57 -19.04 21.88
C GLU A 121 0.33 -18.16 22.06
N VAL A 122 -0.63 -18.32 21.19
CA VAL A 122 -1.97 -17.70 21.25
C VAL A 122 -2.86 -18.60 22.10
N HIS A 123 -3.44 -18.05 23.17
CA HIS A 123 -4.46 -18.74 23.96
C HIS A 123 -5.80 -18.75 23.23
N ILE A 124 -6.44 -19.91 23.17
CA ILE A 124 -7.75 -20.04 22.53
C ILE A 124 -8.86 -19.90 23.58
N SER A 125 -9.57 -18.77 23.51
CA SER A 125 -10.71 -18.50 24.36
C SER A 125 -11.94 -19.35 23.99
N GLU A 126 -12.91 -19.41 24.88
CA GLU A 126 -14.21 -20.02 24.60
C GLU A 126 -14.93 -19.26 23.46
N LYS A 127 -14.81 -17.92 23.41
CA LYS A 127 -15.36 -17.09 22.33
C LYS A 127 -14.76 -17.46 20.97
N ALA A 128 -13.45 -17.54 20.88
CA ALA A 128 -12.74 -17.93 19.65
C ALA A 128 -13.17 -19.33 19.20
N TRP A 129 -13.14 -20.31 20.10
CA TRP A 129 -13.57 -21.68 19.81
C TRP A 129 -15.03 -21.77 19.37
N ALA A 130 -15.95 -21.04 20.01
CA ALA A 130 -17.39 -21.07 19.70
C ALA A 130 -17.77 -20.32 18.41
N THR A 131 -16.85 -19.50 17.86
CA THR A 131 -17.11 -18.68 16.67
C THR A 131 -17.56 -19.53 15.49
N GLN A 132 -18.62 -19.12 14.81
CA GLN A 132 -19.23 -19.85 13.71
C GLN A 132 -18.58 -19.53 12.35
N GLY A 133 -18.88 -20.32 11.33
CA GLY A 133 -18.40 -20.16 9.96
C GLY A 133 -17.18 -21.02 9.66
N SER A 134 -16.30 -20.54 8.79
CA SER A 134 -15.04 -21.24 8.45
C SER A 134 -14.13 -21.31 9.66
N LYS A 135 -13.55 -22.49 9.92
CA LYS A 135 -12.71 -22.75 11.10
C LYS A 135 -11.41 -23.46 10.73
N MET A 136 -10.37 -23.23 11.48
CA MET A 136 -9.21 -24.10 11.52
C MET A 136 -9.35 -25.22 12.57
N PHE A 137 -10.42 -25.19 13.38
CA PHE A 137 -10.78 -26.16 14.41
C PHE A 137 -9.80 -26.21 15.57
N VAL A 138 -9.54 -25.07 16.17
CA VAL A 138 -8.78 -24.98 17.44
C VAL A 138 -9.57 -25.52 18.62
N ASP A 139 -8.86 -26.11 19.59
CA ASP A 139 -9.46 -26.58 20.83
C ASP A 139 -9.53 -25.49 21.88
N VAL A 140 -10.65 -25.43 22.61
CA VAL A 140 -10.83 -24.44 23.70
C VAL A 140 -9.78 -24.61 24.79
N ASN A 141 -9.27 -23.50 25.32
CA ASN A 141 -8.20 -23.44 26.32
C ASN A 141 -6.85 -24.03 25.89
N SER A 142 -6.70 -24.36 24.62
CA SER A 142 -5.41 -24.75 24.06
C SER A 142 -4.54 -23.52 23.80
N LYS A 143 -3.27 -23.78 23.48
CA LYS A 143 -2.31 -22.79 23.00
C LYS A 143 -1.83 -23.20 21.63
N VAL A 144 -1.88 -22.28 20.67
CA VAL A 144 -1.51 -22.52 19.29
C VAL A 144 -0.49 -21.46 18.87
N ARG A 145 0.56 -21.85 18.17
CA ARG A 145 1.58 -20.89 17.70
C ARG A 145 1.00 -19.85 16.76
N VAL A 146 1.52 -18.62 16.83
CA VAL A 146 1.16 -17.51 15.93
C VAL A 146 1.26 -17.94 14.47
N GLU A 147 2.33 -18.67 14.08
CA GLU A 147 2.49 -19.18 12.72
C GLU A 147 1.30 -20.05 12.28
N ASP A 148 0.83 -20.94 13.14
CA ASP A 148 -0.26 -21.86 12.81
C ASP A 148 -1.61 -21.12 12.79
N ILE A 149 -1.82 -20.14 13.67
CA ILE A 149 -2.99 -19.26 13.65
C ILE A 149 -3.02 -18.45 12.34
N LEU A 150 -1.89 -17.85 11.92
CA LEU A 150 -1.81 -17.11 10.65
C LEU A 150 -2.12 -18.01 9.45
N ARG A 151 -1.60 -19.24 9.44
CA ARG A 151 -1.95 -20.23 8.40
C ARG A 151 -3.44 -20.56 8.41
N GLY A 152 -4.04 -20.71 9.60
CA GLY A 152 -5.48 -20.91 9.76
C GLY A 152 -6.31 -19.75 9.19
N ILE A 153 -5.88 -18.51 9.41
CA ILE A 153 -6.52 -17.32 8.86
C ILE A 153 -6.38 -17.27 7.33
N ILE A 154 -5.18 -17.45 6.81
CA ILE A 154 -4.87 -17.24 5.39
C ILE A 154 -5.40 -18.39 4.52
N ILE A 155 -5.20 -19.64 4.93
CA ILE A 155 -5.51 -20.82 4.10
C ILE A 155 -6.96 -21.26 4.30
N GLN A 156 -7.42 -21.36 5.55
CA GLN A 156 -8.75 -21.85 5.90
C GLN A 156 -9.78 -20.73 6.04
N SER A 157 -9.33 -19.47 6.04
CA SER A 157 -10.19 -18.34 6.37
C SER A 157 -10.87 -18.54 7.74
N GLY A 158 -10.15 -19.08 8.73
CA GLY A 158 -10.67 -19.46 10.05
C GLY A 158 -11.17 -18.26 10.83
N ASN A 159 -12.45 -18.26 11.19
CA ASN A 159 -13.05 -17.25 12.05
C ASN A 159 -12.54 -17.42 13.50
N ASP A 160 -12.46 -18.66 13.97
CA ASP A 160 -11.87 -19.03 15.27
C ASP A 160 -10.44 -18.53 15.42
N ALA A 161 -9.60 -18.74 14.40
CA ALA A 161 -8.24 -18.24 14.36
C ALA A 161 -8.18 -16.68 14.35
N SER A 162 -9.10 -16.05 13.63
CA SER A 162 -9.15 -14.58 13.54
C SER A 162 -9.54 -13.94 14.87
N VAL A 163 -10.51 -14.50 15.58
CA VAL A 163 -10.91 -14.04 16.91
C VAL A 163 -9.77 -14.27 17.92
N ALA A 164 -9.14 -15.45 17.90
CA ALA A 164 -8.01 -15.75 18.78
C ALA A 164 -6.84 -14.77 18.55
N MET A 165 -6.52 -14.43 17.28
CA MET A 165 -5.49 -13.44 16.96
C MET A 165 -5.89 -12.04 17.44
N ALA A 166 -7.14 -11.63 17.26
CA ALA A 166 -7.65 -10.34 17.72
C ALA A 166 -7.53 -10.19 19.24
N GLU A 167 -7.94 -11.23 19.99
CA GLU A 167 -7.81 -11.26 21.45
C GLU A 167 -6.35 -11.27 21.91
N HIS A 168 -5.47 -11.96 21.18
CA HIS A 168 -4.05 -12.00 21.49
C HIS A 168 -3.37 -10.63 21.31
N LEU A 169 -3.69 -9.91 20.23
CA LEU A 169 -3.07 -8.63 19.89
C LEU A 169 -3.66 -7.45 20.65
N ALA A 170 -4.97 -7.44 20.90
CA ALA A 170 -5.66 -6.29 21.47
C ALA A 170 -6.49 -6.58 22.71
N GLY A 171 -6.56 -7.84 23.16
CA GLY A 171 -7.33 -8.26 24.33
C GLY A 171 -8.82 -8.51 24.06
N SER A 172 -9.39 -7.94 22.98
CA SER A 172 -10.76 -8.19 22.55
C SER A 172 -10.96 -7.89 21.07
N GLU A 173 -12.04 -8.42 20.44
CA GLU A 173 -12.40 -8.08 19.06
C GLU A 173 -12.68 -6.59 18.89
N GLU A 174 -13.35 -5.96 19.85
CA GLU A 174 -13.70 -4.54 19.81
C GLU A 174 -12.45 -3.66 19.80
N ALA A 175 -11.51 -3.94 20.71
CA ALA A 175 -10.22 -3.22 20.72
C ALA A 175 -9.39 -3.49 19.46
N PHE A 176 -9.50 -4.70 18.90
CA PHE A 176 -8.86 -5.04 17.65
C PHE A 176 -9.50 -4.31 16.46
N ALA A 177 -10.82 -4.17 16.41
CA ALA A 177 -11.50 -3.36 15.39
C ALA A 177 -11.04 -1.89 15.44
N ASP A 178 -10.85 -1.32 16.63
CA ASP A 178 -10.26 0.02 16.77
C ASP A 178 -8.83 0.08 16.21
N MET A 179 -8.01 -0.95 16.46
CA MET A 179 -6.67 -1.09 15.88
C MET A 179 -6.73 -1.19 14.36
N MET A 180 -7.65 -1.98 13.79
CA MET A 180 -7.87 -2.09 12.35
C MET A 180 -8.24 -0.74 11.73
N ASN A 181 -9.12 0.04 12.37
CA ASN A 181 -9.51 1.37 11.91
C ASN A 181 -8.35 2.37 11.94
N GLN A 182 -7.46 2.28 12.93
CA GLN A 182 -6.23 3.09 12.96
C GLN A 182 -5.28 2.73 11.82
N HIS A 183 -5.12 1.44 11.50
CA HIS A 183 -4.33 1.00 10.35
C HIS A 183 -4.98 1.41 9.02
N ALA A 184 -6.30 1.28 8.89
CA ALA A 184 -7.04 1.75 7.73
C ALA A 184 -6.80 3.24 7.45
N ALA A 185 -6.88 4.08 8.49
CA ALA A 185 -6.61 5.52 8.38
C ALA A 185 -5.16 5.80 7.91
N ARG A 186 -4.17 5.08 8.47
CA ARG A 186 -2.75 5.20 8.05
C ARG A 186 -2.51 4.76 6.61
N LEU A 187 -3.25 3.77 6.13
CA LEU A 187 -3.20 3.26 4.75
C LEU A 187 -4.02 4.11 3.77
N GLY A 188 -4.71 5.16 4.23
CA GLY A 188 -5.55 6.01 3.38
C GLY A 188 -6.88 5.39 2.98
N MET A 189 -7.35 4.36 3.68
CA MET A 189 -8.63 3.68 3.44
C MET A 189 -9.79 4.48 4.04
N THR A 190 -10.03 5.68 3.50
CA THR A 190 -10.93 6.70 4.09
C THR A 190 -12.42 6.29 4.13
N ASN A 191 -12.82 5.33 3.31
CA ASN A 191 -14.21 4.84 3.21
C ASN A 191 -14.39 3.45 3.84
N THR A 192 -13.38 2.97 4.59
CA THR A 192 -13.41 1.67 5.27
C THR A 192 -13.64 1.86 6.76
N HIS A 193 -14.51 1.03 7.33
CA HIS A 193 -14.75 0.98 8.77
C HIS A 193 -14.91 -0.48 9.22
N PHE A 194 -14.06 -0.91 10.13
CA PHE A 194 -14.09 -2.24 10.73
C PHE A 194 -14.88 -2.20 12.04
N MET A 195 -15.72 -3.20 12.26
CA MET A 195 -16.52 -3.38 13.49
C MET A 195 -16.19 -4.70 14.21
N ASN A 196 -15.62 -5.64 13.49
CA ASN A 196 -15.15 -6.94 13.97
C ASN A 196 -14.04 -7.48 13.06
#